data_6359dd6fc0ce29b0a55c4c757112bdcf
#
_entry.id   6359dd6fc0ce29b0a55c4c757112bdcf
#
_cell.length_a   1.000
_cell.length_b   1.000
_cell.length_c   1.000
_cell.angle_alpha   90.00
_cell.angle_beta   90.00
_cell.angle_gamma   90.00
#
_symmetry.space_group_name_H-M   'P 1'
#
loop_
_entity.id
_entity.type
_entity.pdbx_description
1 polymer ?
#
loop_
_entity_poly.entity_id
_entity_poly.type
_entity_poly.pdbx_seq_one_letter_code
_entity_poly.pdbx_strand_id
1 'polypeptide(L)'
;MIAPGPTLETARLILRPTALEDLDGFATLAGDPESARFIGGVQPRAMAWRAMSAMAGSWALQGFAMFSLLEKSTGRWVGRVGPWMPEGWPGTEVGWGLLRDAWGKGYATEAATAAIDWAFDHLGWTRVIHCIAPENTPSAEVARRLGSKLLGPVKLPPPYDTIAIEAWGQSREEWRARRK
;
A
#
# COMPACT_ATOMS: atom_id res chain seq x y z
N MET A 1 -17.44 -10.24 11.80
CA MET A 1 -16.32 -11.08 11.33
C MET A 1 -15.86 -10.49 10.02
N ILE A 2 -14.60 -10.06 9.93
CA ILE A 2 -14.02 -9.57 8.66
C ILE A 2 -13.81 -10.80 7.78
N ALA A 3 -14.10 -10.71 6.47
CA ALA A 3 -13.82 -11.80 5.55
C ALA A 3 -12.33 -12.14 5.64
N PRO A 4 -11.97 -13.42 5.83
CA PRO A 4 -10.57 -13.80 5.91
C PRO A 4 -9.92 -13.62 4.52
N GLY A 5 -8.94 -12.75 4.44
CA GLY A 5 -8.02 -12.70 3.30
C GLY A 5 -6.81 -13.57 3.56
N PRO A 6 -5.91 -13.72 2.59
CA PRO A 6 -4.69 -14.49 2.75
C PRO A 6 -3.72 -13.81 3.72
N THR A 7 -2.88 -14.60 4.34
CA THR A 7 -1.66 -14.13 4.99
C THR A 7 -0.49 -14.46 4.08
N LEU A 8 0.33 -13.44 3.76
CA LEU A 8 1.56 -13.61 3.01
C LEU A 8 2.74 -13.45 3.96
N GLU A 9 3.79 -14.19 3.71
CA GLU A 9 5.02 -14.11 4.49
C GLU A 9 6.20 -13.82 3.58
N THR A 10 7.09 -12.96 4.08
CA THR A 10 8.38 -12.69 3.47
C THR A 10 9.49 -13.08 4.44
N ALA A 11 10.73 -12.76 4.14
CA ALA A 11 11.83 -13.06 5.06
C ALA A 11 11.66 -12.39 6.43
N ARG A 12 11.15 -11.15 6.48
CA ARG A 12 11.10 -10.34 7.71
C ARG A 12 9.70 -9.90 8.12
N LEU A 13 8.70 -10.09 7.26
CA LEU A 13 7.38 -9.48 7.41
C LEU A 13 6.26 -10.50 7.27
N ILE A 14 5.15 -10.21 7.96
CA ILE A 14 3.85 -10.85 7.78
C ILE A 14 2.91 -9.79 7.21
N LEU A 15 2.23 -10.13 6.12
CA LEU A 15 1.19 -9.31 5.49
C LEU A 15 -0.15 -10.03 5.71
N ARG A 16 -1.06 -9.44 6.49
CA ARG A 16 -2.38 -10.02 6.72
C ARG A 16 -3.49 -8.97 6.53
N PRO A 17 -4.73 -9.38 6.30
CA PRO A 17 -5.85 -8.45 6.33
C PRO A 17 -5.88 -7.64 7.63
N THR A 18 -6.38 -6.41 7.50
CA THR A 18 -6.51 -5.46 8.62
C THR A 18 -7.42 -6.02 9.71
N ALA A 19 -6.98 -5.91 10.95
CA ALA A 19 -7.73 -6.30 12.15
C ALA A 19 -7.91 -5.13 13.11
N LEU A 20 -8.84 -5.24 14.06
CA LEU A 20 -9.15 -4.18 15.03
C LEU A 20 -7.93 -3.74 15.85
N GLU A 21 -7.08 -4.69 16.19
CA GLU A 21 -5.83 -4.46 16.94
C GLU A 21 -4.82 -3.56 16.22
N ASP A 22 -4.98 -3.33 14.92
CA ASP A 22 -4.09 -2.48 14.13
C ASP A 22 -4.38 -0.97 14.31
N LEU A 23 -5.48 -0.61 14.98
CA LEU A 23 -5.93 0.78 15.09
C LEU A 23 -4.87 1.72 15.69
N ASP A 24 -4.10 1.26 16.65
CA ASP A 24 -3.02 2.09 17.24
C ASP A 24 -1.92 2.37 16.23
N GLY A 25 -1.58 1.38 15.40
CA GLY A 25 -0.64 1.54 14.29
C GLY A 25 -1.15 2.51 13.22
N PHE A 26 -2.41 2.36 12.80
CA PHE A 26 -3.04 3.29 11.85
C PHE A 26 -3.10 4.72 12.40
N ALA A 27 -3.43 4.88 13.68
CA ALA A 27 -3.48 6.19 14.32
C ALA A 27 -2.09 6.83 14.44
N THR A 28 -1.06 6.04 14.73
CA THR A 28 0.33 6.50 14.75
C THR A 28 0.79 6.94 13.36
N LEU A 29 0.49 6.14 12.32
CA LEU A 29 0.82 6.48 10.93
C LEU A 29 0.13 7.77 10.48
N ALA A 30 -1.17 7.92 10.79
CA ALA A 30 -1.96 9.08 10.40
C ALA A 30 -1.61 10.33 11.21
N GLY A 31 -1.12 10.18 12.43
CA GLY A 31 -0.79 11.29 13.35
C GLY A 31 0.63 11.83 13.20
N ASP A 32 1.54 11.07 12.56
CA ASP A 32 2.92 11.53 12.34
C ASP A 32 3.01 12.42 11.09
N PRO A 33 3.44 13.69 11.19
CA PRO A 33 3.47 14.63 10.06
C PRO A 33 4.30 14.13 8.86
N GLU A 34 5.40 13.46 9.12
CA GLU A 34 6.26 12.97 8.03
C GLU A 34 5.65 11.76 7.32
N SER A 35 5.15 10.80 8.09
CA SER A 35 4.50 9.60 7.54
C SER A 35 3.20 9.93 6.82
N ALA A 36 2.42 10.86 7.35
CA ALA A 36 1.12 11.25 6.79
C ALA A 36 1.22 12.21 5.61
N ARG A 37 2.36 12.86 5.39
CA ARG A 37 2.55 13.95 4.43
C ARG A 37 1.96 13.67 3.05
N PHE A 38 2.12 12.47 2.53
CA PHE A 38 1.70 12.08 1.17
C PHE A 38 0.53 11.09 1.15
N ILE A 39 -0.10 10.83 2.31
CA ILE A 39 -1.23 9.89 2.42
C ILE A 39 -2.48 10.55 3.02
N GLY A 40 -2.65 11.84 2.77
CA GLY A 40 -3.82 12.61 3.21
C GLY A 40 -3.53 13.63 4.31
N GLY A 41 -2.26 13.81 4.72
CA GLY A 41 -1.86 14.72 5.79
C GLY A 41 -2.20 14.18 7.19
N VAL A 42 -1.83 14.95 8.22
CA VAL A 42 -2.08 14.57 9.62
C VAL A 42 -3.58 14.46 9.88
N GLN A 43 -3.97 13.33 10.43
CA GLN A 43 -5.37 13.02 10.72
C GLN A 43 -5.55 12.54 12.17
N PRO A 44 -6.67 12.90 12.83
CA PRO A 44 -6.98 12.39 14.14
C PRO A 44 -7.32 10.90 14.12
N ARG A 45 -7.21 10.24 15.27
CA ARG A 45 -7.51 8.80 15.45
C ARG A 45 -8.87 8.38 14.85
N ALA A 46 -9.88 9.23 14.93
CA ALA A 46 -11.20 8.92 14.35
C ALA A 46 -11.15 8.77 12.80
N MET A 47 -10.27 9.51 12.13
CA MET A 47 -10.06 9.37 10.68
C MET A 47 -9.19 8.15 10.35
N ALA A 48 -8.21 7.84 11.21
CA ALA A 48 -7.46 6.58 11.10
C ALA A 48 -8.38 5.35 11.21
N TRP A 49 -9.35 5.38 12.14
CA TRP A 49 -10.41 4.38 12.23
C TRP A 49 -11.18 4.24 10.92
N ARG A 50 -11.61 5.35 10.30
CA ARG A 50 -12.36 5.31 9.02
C ARG A 50 -11.51 4.72 7.90
N ALA A 51 -10.24 5.11 7.79
CA ALA A 51 -9.32 4.57 6.79
C ALA A 51 -9.11 3.06 6.98
N MET A 52 -8.90 2.63 8.22
CA MET A 52 -8.78 1.21 8.57
C MET A 52 -10.07 0.44 8.24
N SER A 53 -11.24 0.99 8.57
CA SER A 53 -12.54 0.38 8.30
C SER A 53 -12.81 0.28 6.79
N ALA A 54 -12.39 1.27 5.98
CA ALA A 54 -12.50 1.20 4.55
C ALA A 54 -11.65 0.05 3.95
N MET A 55 -10.46 -0.18 4.47
CA MET A 55 -9.63 -1.32 4.05
C MET A 55 -10.24 -2.66 4.46
N ALA A 56 -10.72 -2.76 5.69
CA ALA A 56 -11.42 -3.95 6.15
C ALA A 56 -12.69 -4.22 5.33
N GLY A 57 -13.45 -3.16 5.01
CA GLY A 57 -14.61 -3.24 4.13
C GLY A 57 -14.26 -3.69 2.72
N SER A 58 -13.17 -3.18 2.14
CA SER A 58 -12.69 -3.60 0.82
C SER A 58 -12.34 -5.08 0.77
N TRP A 59 -11.72 -5.63 1.81
CA TRP A 59 -11.49 -7.08 1.92
C TRP A 59 -12.80 -7.88 1.84
N ALA A 60 -13.84 -7.39 2.50
CA ALA A 60 -15.15 -8.05 2.49
C ALA A 60 -15.91 -7.89 1.17
N LEU A 61 -15.81 -6.73 0.51
CA LEU A 61 -16.61 -6.38 -0.66
C LEU A 61 -16.00 -6.84 -1.98
N GLN A 62 -14.68 -6.78 -2.13
CA GLN A 62 -13.99 -7.07 -3.39
C GLN A 62 -12.88 -8.13 -3.27
N GLY A 63 -12.66 -8.68 -2.07
CA GLY A 63 -11.70 -9.75 -1.86
C GLY A 63 -10.23 -9.31 -1.80
N PHE A 64 -9.96 -8.01 -1.80
CA PHE A 64 -8.62 -7.46 -1.64
C PHE A 64 -8.64 -6.05 -1.05
N ALA A 65 -7.58 -5.71 -0.35
CA ALA A 65 -7.19 -4.36 0.08
C ALA A 65 -5.71 -4.37 0.47
N MET A 66 -5.19 -3.24 0.96
CA MET A 66 -3.87 -3.24 1.57
C MET A 66 -3.86 -4.18 2.79
N PHE A 67 -2.76 -4.90 2.93
CA PHE A 67 -2.46 -5.71 4.09
C PHE A 67 -1.92 -4.83 5.22
N SER A 68 -2.22 -5.19 6.45
CA SER A 68 -1.44 -4.78 7.61
C SER A 68 -0.10 -5.50 7.60
N LEU A 69 0.96 -4.75 7.88
CA LEU A 69 2.33 -5.21 7.82
C LEU A 69 2.89 -5.37 9.22
N LEU A 70 3.29 -6.57 9.60
CA LEU A 70 3.90 -6.87 10.90
C LEU A 70 5.34 -7.30 10.72
N GLU A 71 6.22 -6.77 11.55
CA GLU A 71 7.62 -7.18 11.64
C GLU A 71 7.71 -8.51 12.42
N LYS A 72 8.25 -9.56 11.81
CA LYS A 72 8.30 -10.91 12.41
C LYS A 72 9.06 -10.97 13.73
N SER A 73 10.14 -10.21 13.84
CA SER A 73 11.00 -10.23 15.02
C SER A 73 10.35 -9.68 16.28
N THR A 74 9.36 -8.80 16.13
CA THR A 74 8.72 -8.09 17.25
C THR A 74 7.21 -8.30 17.33
N GLY A 75 6.57 -8.78 16.25
CA GLY A 75 5.13 -8.82 16.11
C GLY A 75 4.47 -7.44 15.93
N ARG A 76 5.27 -6.37 15.88
CA ARG A 76 4.79 -4.98 15.83
C ARG A 76 4.21 -4.65 14.45
N TRP A 77 3.09 -3.94 14.43
CA TRP A 77 2.57 -3.31 13.23
C TRP A 77 3.52 -2.19 12.77
N VAL A 78 3.95 -2.22 11.52
CA VAL A 78 4.93 -1.28 10.96
C VAL A 78 4.40 -0.51 9.75
N GLY A 79 3.19 -0.83 9.29
CA GLY A 79 2.61 -0.14 8.15
C GLY A 79 1.51 -0.93 7.45
N ARG A 80 1.17 -0.44 6.27
CA ARG A 80 0.22 -1.09 5.35
C ARG A 80 0.79 -1.09 3.95
N VAL A 81 0.62 -2.19 3.24
CA VAL A 81 1.12 -2.37 1.86
C VAL A 81 0.18 -3.29 1.09
N GLY A 82 -0.10 -3.00 -0.16
CA GLY A 82 -0.82 -3.94 -1.01
C GLY A 82 -1.78 -3.36 -2.00
N PRO A 83 -2.64 -4.21 -2.57
CA PRO A 83 -3.64 -3.82 -3.56
C PRO A 83 -4.61 -2.76 -3.03
N TRP A 84 -4.89 -1.78 -3.86
CA TRP A 84 -5.84 -0.73 -3.55
C TRP A 84 -6.52 -0.24 -4.83
N MET A 85 -7.83 -0.34 -4.89
CA MET A 85 -8.60 0.10 -6.05
C MET A 85 -10.06 0.38 -5.63
N PRO A 86 -10.31 1.43 -4.83
CA PRO A 86 -11.67 1.86 -4.54
C PRO A 86 -12.32 2.44 -5.79
N GLU A 87 -13.63 2.67 -5.74
CA GLU A 87 -14.39 3.27 -6.84
C GLU A 87 -13.75 4.59 -7.33
N GLY A 88 -13.58 4.73 -8.63
CA GLY A 88 -12.97 5.91 -9.26
C GLY A 88 -11.44 5.95 -9.21
N TRP A 89 -10.77 4.92 -8.69
CA TRP A 89 -9.30 4.87 -8.67
C TRP A 89 -8.73 4.73 -10.09
N PRO A 90 -7.56 5.36 -10.40
CA PRO A 90 -7.05 5.40 -11.78
C PRO A 90 -6.51 4.07 -12.31
N GLY A 91 -6.45 3.04 -11.50
CA GLY A 91 -5.99 1.71 -11.92
C GLY A 91 -5.73 0.76 -10.77
N THR A 92 -5.21 -0.40 -11.12
CA THR A 92 -4.85 -1.49 -10.18
C THR A 92 -3.60 -1.13 -9.39
N GLU A 93 -3.77 -0.41 -8.28
CA GLU A 93 -2.65 0.07 -7.48
C GLU A 93 -2.14 -0.99 -6.50
N VAL A 94 -0.81 -1.04 -6.33
CA VAL A 94 -0.16 -1.56 -5.14
C VAL A 94 0.53 -0.38 -4.45
N GLY A 95 -0.02 0.03 -3.31
CA GLY A 95 0.45 1.17 -2.53
C GLY A 95 1.13 0.75 -1.22
N TRP A 96 1.76 1.70 -0.55
CA TRP A 96 2.44 1.51 0.74
C TRP A 96 2.39 2.75 1.61
N GLY A 97 2.41 2.53 2.91
CA GLY A 97 2.59 3.55 3.93
C GLY A 97 3.15 2.89 5.19
N LEU A 98 4.32 3.34 5.64
CA LEU A 98 5.03 2.75 6.77
C LEU A 98 5.25 3.78 7.87
N LEU A 99 5.30 3.31 9.11
CA LEU A 99 5.75 4.10 10.25
C LEU A 99 7.17 4.61 10.00
N ARG A 100 7.46 5.81 10.49
CA ARG A 100 8.73 6.50 10.26
C ARG A 100 9.95 5.68 10.69
N ASP A 101 9.86 4.99 11.82
CA ASP A 101 10.94 4.15 12.35
C ASP A 101 11.13 2.81 11.60
N ALA A 102 10.23 2.50 10.67
CA ALA A 102 10.34 1.37 9.75
C ALA A 102 10.98 1.77 8.38
N TRP A 103 11.25 3.06 8.16
CA TRP A 103 11.88 3.54 6.94
C TRP A 103 13.35 3.12 6.85
N GLY A 104 13.88 3.12 5.64
CA GLY A 104 15.29 2.79 5.38
C GLY A 104 15.67 1.32 5.52
N LYS A 105 14.74 0.48 6.01
CA LYS A 105 14.97 -0.97 6.23
C LYS A 105 14.66 -1.84 5.00
N GLY A 106 14.15 -1.27 3.92
CA GLY A 106 13.75 -2.01 2.72
C GLY A 106 12.38 -2.70 2.82
N TYR A 107 11.62 -2.49 3.88
CA TYR A 107 10.34 -3.14 4.13
C TYR A 107 9.28 -2.82 3.06
N ALA A 108 9.22 -1.57 2.57
CA ALA A 108 8.28 -1.21 1.50
C ALA A 108 8.53 -2.04 0.25
N THR A 109 9.78 -2.17 -0.20
CA THR A 109 10.14 -2.96 -1.37
C THR A 109 9.85 -4.44 -1.16
N GLU A 110 10.22 -5.01 0.00
CA GLU A 110 9.99 -6.41 0.34
C GLU A 110 8.49 -6.76 0.35
N ALA A 111 7.70 -5.96 1.05
CA ALA A 111 6.26 -6.18 1.16
C ALA A 111 5.53 -5.94 -0.18
N ALA A 112 5.87 -4.86 -0.90
CA ALA A 112 5.26 -4.58 -2.20
C ALA A 112 5.59 -5.66 -3.23
N THR A 113 6.78 -6.25 -3.17
CA THR A 113 7.14 -7.41 -4.01
C THR A 113 6.18 -8.57 -3.79
N ALA A 114 5.95 -8.97 -2.55
CA ALA A 114 5.02 -10.06 -2.23
C ALA A 114 3.57 -9.71 -2.61
N ALA A 115 3.16 -8.47 -2.40
CA ALA A 115 1.82 -8.00 -2.75
C ALA A 115 1.59 -7.95 -4.27
N ILE A 116 2.60 -7.56 -5.07
CA ILE A 116 2.54 -7.55 -6.54
C ILE A 116 2.45 -8.99 -7.07
N ASP A 117 3.29 -9.90 -6.56
CA ASP A 117 3.22 -11.32 -6.93
C ASP A 117 1.81 -11.87 -6.66
N TRP A 118 1.30 -11.64 -5.48
CA TRP A 118 -0.04 -12.09 -5.10
C TRP A 118 -1.14 -11.49 -6.01
N ALA A 119 -1.06 -10.20 -6.30
CA ALA A 119 -2.05 -9.54 -7.16
C ALA A 119 -2.04 -10.10 -8.59
N PHE A 120 -0.87 -10.36 -9.16
CA PHE A 120 -0.75 -10.97 -10.48
C PHE A 120 -1.20 -12.43 -10.52
N ASP A 121 -0.97 -13.18 -9.45
CA ASP A 121 -1.26 -14.62 -9.42
C ASP A 121 -2.71 -14.93 -9.00
N HIS A 122 -3.33 -14.07 -8.18
CA HIS A 122 -4.64 -14.36 -7.57
C HIS A 122 -5.76 -13.39 -7.97
N LEU A 123 -5.46 -12.12 -8.27
CA LEU A 123 -6.47 -11.13 -8.69
C LEU A 123 -6.63 -11.05 -10.21
N GLY A 124 -5.82 -11.77 -10.97
CA GLY A 124 -5.83 -11.72 -12.43
C GLY A 124 -5.38 -10.39 -13.02
N TRP A 125 -4.72 -9.55 -12.23
CA TRP A 125 -4.23 -8.26 -12.71
C TRP A 125 -3.16 -8.45 -13.78
N THR A 126 -3.20 -7.59 -14.80
CA THR A 126 -2.22 -7.58 -15.90
C THR A 126 -1.22 -6.44 -15.80
N ARG A 127 -1.49 -5.49 -14.93
CA ARG A 127 -0.68 -4.30 -14.66
C ARG A 127 -0.81 -3.91 -13.20
N VAL A 128 0.23 -3.28 -12.65
CA VAL A 128 0.16 -2.55 -11.39
C VAL A 128 0.62 -1.11 -11.60
N ILE A 129 0.00 -0.20 -10.83
CA ILE A 129 0.43 1.19 -10.72
C ILE A 129 0.75 1.52 -9.26
N HIS A 130 1.45 2.62 -9.06
CA HIS A 130 1.71 3.26 -7.77
C HIS A 130 1.41 4.75 -7.94
N CYS A 131 0.46 5.28 -7.16
CA CYS A 131 0.08 6.68 -7.19
C CYS A 131 0.97 7.47 -6.24
N ILE A 132 1.87 8.29 -6.79
CA ILE A 132 2.95 8.94 -6.04
C ILE A 132 2.93 10.44 -6.32
N ALA A 133 2.93 11.26 -5.26
CA ALA A 133 3.12 12.71 -5.42
C ALA A 133 4.52 13.01 -6.01
N PRO A 134 4.67 13.97 -6.93
CA PRO A 134 5.96 14.27 -7.58
C PRO A 134 7.10 14.53 -6.59
N GLU A 135 6.79 15.15 -5.45
CA GLU A 135 7.77 15.47 -4.40
C GLU A 135 8.12 14.28 -3.50
N ASN A 136 7.38 13.16 -3.59
CA ASN A 136 7.61 11.98 -2.77
C ASN A 136 8.73 11.11 -3.34
N THR A 137 9.94 11.66 -3.33
CA THR A 137 11.16 10.99 -3.82
C THR A 137 11.37 9.61 -3.19
N PRO A 138 11.19 9.39 -1.87
CA PRO A 138 11.37 8.07 -1.29
C PRO A 138 10.44 7.00 -1.89
N SER A 139 9.16 7.33 -2.15
CA SER A 139 8.24 6.40 -2.80
C SER A 139 8.60 6.16 -4.28
N ALA A 140 9.04 7.19 -5.00
CA ALA A 140 9.53 7.03 -6.37
C ALA A 140 10.74 6.07 -6.43
N GLU A 141 11.65 6.13 -5.44
CA GLU A 141 12.76 5.19 -5.33
C GLU A 141 12.31 3.74 -5.07
N VAL A 142 11.27 3.54 -4.26
CA VAL A 142 10.66 2.21 -4.08
C VAL A 142 10.09 1.71 -5.41
N ALA A 143 9.33 2.55 -6.13
CA ALA A 143 8.76 2.19 -7.43
C ALA A 143 9.87 1.79 -8.44
N ARG A 144 10.98 2.53 -8.52
CA ARG A 144 12.13 2.20 -9.38
C ARG A 144 12.76 0.86 -9.00
N ARG A 145 12.95 0.58 -7.71
CA ARG A 145 13.49 -0.70 -7.23
C ARG A 145 12.56 -1.87 -7.57
N LEU A 146 11.26 -1.65 -7.57
CA LEU A 146 10.26 -2.61 -8.04
C LEU A 146 10.28 -2.77 -9.57
N GLY A 147 10.93 -1.86 -10.31
CA GLY A 147 11.03 -1.86 -11.77
C GLY A 147 9.91 -1.11 -12.47
N SER A 148 9.12 -0.39 -11.73
CA SER A 148 8.09 0.47 -12.29
C SER A 148 8.70 1.71 -12.94
N LYS A 149 8.06 2.16 -14.01
CA LYS A 149 8.43 3.34 -14.79
C LYS A 149 7.41 4.44 -14.55
N LEU A 150 7.81 5.69 -14.67
CA LEU A 150 6.90 6.83 -14.68
C LEU A 150 5.98 6.74 -15.92
N LEU A 151 4.68 6.73 -15.70
CA LEU A 151 3.66 6.67 -16.74
C LEU A 151 3.05 8.04 -17.05
N GLY A 152 3.11 8.97 -16.10
CA GLY A 152 2.61 10.33 -16.22
C GLY A 152 1.54 10.69 -15.18
N PRO A 153 0.96 11.90 -15.30
CA PRO A 153 -0.01 12.40 -14.33
C PRO A 153 -1.31 11.61 -14.37
N VAL A 154 -1.90 11.40 -13.18
CA VAL A 154 -3.22 10.80 -13.00
C VAL A 154 -4.02 11.63 -11.99
N LYS A 155 -5.34 11.48 -12.02
CA LYS A 155 -6.24 12.13 -11.08
C LYS A 155 -6.86 11.09 -10.15
N LEU A 156 -6.76 11.34 -8.84
CA LEU A 156 -7.46 10.53 -7.83
C LEU A 156 -8.90 11.03 -7.66
N PRO A 157 -9.82 10.19 -7.18
CA PRO A 157 -11.16 10.64 -6.83
C PRO A 157 -11.16 11.53 -5.58
N PRO A 158 -12.23 12.30 -5.34
CA PRO A 158 -12.38 13.05 -4.09
C PRO A 158 -12.20 12.14 -2.85
N PRO A 159 -11.61 12.64 -1.78
CA PRO A 159 -11.18 14.02 -1.53
C PRO A 159 -9.76 14.36 -2.00
N TYR A 160 -9.13 13.52 -2.82
CA TYR A 160 -7.74 13.65 -3.26
C TYR A 160 -7.59 14.26 -4.66
N ASP A 161 -8.69 14.70 -5.27
CA ASP A 161 -8.74 15.15 -6.67
C ASP A 161 -8.06 16.50 -6.95
N THR A 162 -7.60 17.19 -5.91
CA THR A 162 -6.82 18.43 -6.01
C THR A 162 -5.31 18.22 -5.82
N ILE A 163 -4.88 16.99 -5.48
CA ILE A 163 -3.48 16.68 -5.23
C ILE A 163 -2.82 16.26 -6.56
N ALA A 164 -1.65 16.83 -6.86
CA ALA A 164 -0.84 16.39 -7.99
C ALA A 164 -0.30 14.98 -7.72
N ILE A 165 -0.63 14.04 -8.61
CA ILE A 165 -0.21 12.64 -8.51
C ILE A 165 0.30 12.17 -9.87
N GLU A 166 1.36 11.39 -9.84
CA GLU A 166 1.90 10.65 -10.97
C GLU A 166 1.72 9.15 -10.76
N ALA A 167 1.33 8.45 -11.81
CA ALA A 167 1.35 6.99 -11.82
C ALA A 167 2.75 6.51 -12.20
N TRP A 168 3.26 5.59 -11.42
CA TRP A 168 4.39 4.71 -11.74
C TRP A 168 3.83 3.32 -11.95
N GLY A 169 4.39 2.52 -12.86
CA GLY A 169 3.81 1.19 -13.06
C GLY A 169 4.57 0.32 -14.01
N GLN A 170 4.08 -0.91 -14.13
CA GLN A 170 4.62 -1.94 -15.01
C GLN A 170 3.56 -3.01 -15.32
N SER A 171 3.76 -3.75 -16.41
CA SER A 171 2.95 -4.91 -16.73
C SER A 171 3.40 -6.16 -15.96
N ARG A 172 2.52 -7.18 -15.93
CA ARG A 172 2.85 -8.50 -15.40
C ARG A 172 4.00 -9.16 -16.16
N GLU A 173 4.08 -8.96 -17.47
CA GLU A 173 5.15 -9.48 -18.32
C GLU A 173 6.50 -8.84 -17.97
N GLU A 174 6.54 -7.51 -17.83
CA GLU A 174 7.74 -6.77 -17.40
C GLU A 174 8.20 -7.22 -16.01
N TRP A 175 7.26 -7.37 -15.07
CA TRP A 175 7.53 -7.87 -13.73
C TRP A 175 8.17 -9.25 -13.72
N ARG A 176 7.58 -10.19 -14.44
CA ARG A 176 8.09 -11.58 -14.53
C ARG A 176 9.42 -11.68 -15.24
N ALA A 177 9.64 -10.88 -16.28
CA ALA A 177 10.89 -10.87 -17.04
C ALA A 177 12.10 -10.46 -16.18
N ARG A 178 11.92 -9.59 -15.20
CA ARG A 178 12.98 -9.13 -14.30
C ARG A 178 13.35 -10.13 -13.20
N ARG A 179 12.53 -11.11 -12.95
CA ARG A 179 12.68 -12.08 -11.85
C ARG A 179 13.18 -13.45 -12.32
N LYS A 180 13.48 -13.57 -13.61
CA LYS A 180 14.19 -14.71 -14.19
C LYS A 180 15.69 -14.51 -14.05
#